data_fae3a8458664518accaded9ce71ff381
#
_entry.id   fae3a8458664518accaded9ce71ff381
#
_cell.length_a   1.000
_cell.length_b   1.000
_cell.length_c   1.000
_cell.angle_alpha   90.00
_cell.angle_beta   90.00
_cell.angle_gamma   90.00
#
_symmetry.space_group_name_H-M   'P 1'
#
loop_
_entity.id
_entity.type
_entity.pdbx_description
1 polymer ?
#
loop_
_entity_poly.entity_id
_entity_poly.type
_entity_poly.pdbx_seq_one_letter_code
_entity_poly.pdbx_strand_id
1 'polypeptide(L)'
;MAGCETGPRTEVSFEPVYLGLETRLLDGDLVNFLVQMTGARGVGDVETYAECAAAQYTLIRGYGFARHVRTNVDLKGGLWRGDAVYTISPALPRGFQTIDAEVVAAACEENGIPMV
;
A
#
# COMPACT_ATOMS: atom_id res chain seq x y z
N MET A 1 14.29 -11.68 -35.36
CA MET A 1 14.19 -11.36 -34.98
C MET A 1 14.02 -11.22 -34.45
N ALA A 2 13.76 -11.38 -34.14
CA ALA A 2 13.47 -11.11 -33.51
C ALA A 2 13.46 -11.03 -32.73
N GLY A 3 13.45 -11.07 -32.52
CA GLY A 3 13.31 -10.83 -31.72
C GLY A 3 13.33 -10.93 -30.91
N CYS A 4 13.22 -11.02 -30.88
CA CYS A 4 13.16 -10.92 -30.11
C CYS A 4 13.04 -10.87 -29.48
N GLU A 5 12.93 -10.82 -29.43
CA GLU A 5 12.66 -10.67 -28.87
C GLU A 5 12.47 -10.65 -28.16
N THR A 6 12.28 -10.81 -28.08
CA THR A 6 12.00 -10.89 -27.41
C THR A 6 11.96 -10.96 -26.59
N GLY A 7 11.84 -11.10 -26.25
CA GLY A 7 11.59 -11.14 -25.36
C GLY A 7 11.53 -11.28 -24.53
N PRO A 8 11.47 -11.26 -24.34
CA PRO A 8 11.31 -11.51 -23.25
C PRO A 8 11.37 -11.75 -22.43
N ARG A 9 11.20 -11.76 -22.66
CA ARG A 9 11.36 -11.88 -21.97
C ARG A 9 11.25 -12.46 -21.07
N THR A 10 11.45 -12.70 -21.56
CA THR A 10 11.28 -13.37 -20.47
C THR A 10 11.31 -12.76 -19.17
N GLU A 11 11.19 -11.62 -19.13
CA GLU A 11 11.08 -11.05 -17.91
C GLU A 11 9.95 -11.57 -17.15
N VAL A 12 10.07 -11.60 -15.86
CA VAL A 12 9.04 -12.08 -14.96
C VAL A 12 7.90 -11.12 -14.96
N SER A 13 6.74 -11.58 -15.27
CA SER A 13 5.54 -10.76 -15.16
C SER A 13 5.29 -10.43 -13.71
N PHE A 14 4.87 -9.21 -13.44
CA PHE A 14 4.46 -8.82 -12.11
C PHE A 14 3.04 -9.37 -11.89
N GLU A 15 2.95 -10.38 -11.03
CA GLU A 15 1.67 -11.01 -10.74
C GLU A 15 1.43 -11.01 -9.25
N PRO A 16 1.09 -9.87 -8.69
CA PRO A 16 0.87 -9.81 -7.25
C PRO A 16 -0.44 -10.49 -6.88
N VAL A 17 -0.42 -11.16 -5.73
CA VAL A 17 -1.62 -11.72 -5.14
C VAL A 17 -1.82 -11.07 -3.80
N TYR A 18 -2.88 -10.28 -3.69
CA TYR A 18 -3.20 -9.55 -2.47
C TYR A 18 -4.04 -10.45 -1.60
N LEU A 19 -3.48 -10.90 -0.48
CA LEU A 19 -4.11 -11.92 0.35
C LEU A 19 -5.01 -11.34 1.42
N GLY A 20 -4.86 -10.06 1.72
CA GLY A 20 -5.76 -9.43 2.66
C GLY A 20 -5.10 -8.33 3.45
N LEU A 21 -5.94 -7.59 4.14
CA LEU A 21 -5.46 -6.52 5.00
C LEU A 21 -6.33 -6.46 6.24
N GLU A 22 -5.74 -5.99 7.33
CA GLU A 22 -6.44 -5.82 8.58
C GLU A 22 -6.15 -4.41 9.06
N THR A 23 -7.17 -3.69 9.51
CA THR A 23 -7.05 -2.33 10.02
C THR A 23 -7.24 -2.38 11.53
N ARG A 24 -6.30 -1.82 12.26
CA ARG A 24 -6.39 -1.76 13.72
C ARG A 24 -6.29 -0.32 14.15
N LEU A 25 -7.27 0.11 14.92
CA LEU A 25 -7.26 1.45 15.47
C LEU A 25 -6.32 1.46 16.67
N LEU A 26 -5.42 2.42 16.67
CA LEU A 26 -4.54 2.65 17.80
C LEU A 26 -5.07 3.85 18.59
N ASP A 27 -4.19 4.63 19.14
CA ASP A 27 -4.59 5.75 19.98
C ASP A 27 -4.88 6.98 19.12
N GLY A 28 -6.00 7.64 19.35
CA GLY A 28 -6.36 8.85 18.62
C GLY A 28 -6.59 8.57 17.15
N ASP A 29 -5.91 9.32 16.28
CA ASP A 29 -6.00 9.16 14.83
C ASP A 29 -4.91 8.25 14.26
N LEU A 30 -4.25 7.52 15.11
CA LEU A 30 -3.20 6.59 14.72
C LEU A 30 -3.84 5.26 14.31
N VAL A 31 -3.47 4.76 13.13
CA VAL A 31 -4.09 3.55 12.59
C VAL A 31 -3.00 2.63 12.07
N ASN A 32 -3.16 1.35 12.33
CA ASN A 32 -2.22 0.32 11.91
C ASN A 32 -2.86 -0.52 10.81
N PHE A 33 -2.14 -0.72 9.72
CA PHE A 33 -2.58 -1.53 8.60
C PHE A 33 -1.64 -2.71 8.44
N LEU A 34 -2.21 -3.90 8.52
CA LEU A 34 -1.46 -5.14 8.37
C LEU A 34 -1.87 -5.74 7.03
N VAL A 35 -0.90 -5.91 6.12
CA VAL A 35 -1.18 -6.42 4.78
C VAL A 35 -0.37 -7.67 4.53
N GLN A 36 -0.89 -8.56 3.69
CA GLN A 36 -0.20 -9.76 3.27
C GLN A 36 -0.35 -9.93 1.77
N MET A 37 0.74 -10.30 1.10
CA MET A 37 0.70 -10.54 -0.33
C MET A 37 1.82 -11.48 -0.74
N THR A 38 1.66 -12.09 -1.92
CA THR A 38 2.74 -12.81 -2.59
C THR A 38 3.00 -12.14 -3.92
N GLY A 39 4.11 -12.46 -4.55
CA GLY A 39 4.44 -11.93 -5.87
C GLY A 39 4.89 -10.49 -5.88
N ALA A 40 5.22 -9.93 -4.71
CA ALA A 40 5.78 -8.58 -4.68
C ALA A 40 7.19 -8.60 -5.25
N ARG A 41 7.55 -7.55 -5.96
CA ARG A 41 8.89 -7.39 -6.52
C ARG A 41 9.88 -6.94 -5.46
N GLY A 42 9.39 -6.38 -4.37
CA GLY A 42 10.21 -5.92 -3.27
C GLY A 42 9.38 -5.23 -2.23
N VAL A 43 10.06 -4.62 -1.27
CA VAL A 43 9.43 -3.95 -0.14
C VAL A 43 8.46 -2.85 -0.61
N GLY A 44 8.83 -2.15 -1.70
CA GLY A 44 8.00 -1.05 -2.19
C GLY A 44 6.58 -1.47 -2.57
N ASP A 45 6.41 -2.68 -3.10
CA ASP A 45 5.07 -3.15 -3.46
C ASP A 45 4.22 -3.38 -2.21
N VAL A 46 4.82 -3.85 -1.13
CA VAL A 46 4.12 -4.05 0.13
C VAL A 46 3.75 -2.72 0.75
N GLU A 47 4.67 -1.76 0.68
CA GLU A 47 4.42 -0.41 1.19
C GLU A 47 3.28 0.24 0.42
N THR A 48 3.25 0.04 -0.90
CA THR A 48 2.18 0.60 -1.72
C THR A 48 0.82 -0.01 -1.36
N TYR A 49 0.79 -1.31 -1.12
CA TYR A 49 -0.45 -1.97 -0.71
C TYR A 49 -0.96 -1.36 0.61
N ALA A 50 -0.06 -1.17 1.57
CA ALA A 50 -0.43 -0.56 2.85
C ALA A 50 -0.87 0.89 2.68
N GLU A 51 -0.20 1.63 1.80
CA GLU A 51 -0.57 3.02 1.53
C GLU A 51 -1.95 3.11 0.92
N CYS A 52 -2.29 2.18 0.04
CA CYS A 52 -3.63 2.12 -0.54
C CYS A 52 -4.68 1.87 0.53
N ALA A 53 -4.39 0.97 1.47
CA ALA A 53 -5.31 0.71 2.58
C ALA A 53 -5.47 1.97 3.44
N ALA A 54 -4.38 2.67 3.70
CA ALA A 54 -4.42 3.88 4.50
C ALA A 54 -5.25 4.98 3.82
N ALA A 55 -5.08 5.13 2.50
CA ALA A 55 -5.82 6.14 1.76
C ALA A 55 -7.33 5.86 1.80
N GLN A 56 -7.70 4.61 1.56
CA GLN A 56 -9.12 4.25 1.55
C GLN A 56 -9.73 4.42 2.95
N TYR A 57 -9.03 3.97 3.98
CA TYR A 57 -9.53 4.10 5.34
C TYR A 57 -9.70 5.57 5.73
N THR A 58 -8.75 6.41 5.33
CA THR A 58 -8.82 7.84 5.59
C THR A 58 -10.11 8.44 5.02
N LEU A 59 -10.44 8.06 3.77
CA LEU A 59 -11.66 8.54 3.13
C LEU A 59 -12.91 7.99 3.82
N ILE A 60 -12.89 6.72 4.24
CA ILE A 60 -14.01 6.12 4.96
C ILE A 60 -14.30 6.90 6.24
N ARG A 61 -13.26 7.38 6.91
CA ARG A 61 -13.41 8.18 8.12
C ARG A 61 -13.83 9.63 7.81
N GLY A 62 -13.97 10.00 6.54
CA GLY A 62 -14.33 11.35 6.16
C GLY A 62 -13.17 12.34 6.25
N TYR A 63 -11.94 11.83 6.26
CA TYR A 63 -10.74 12.65 6.31
C TYR A 63 -10.11 12.71 4.92
N GLY A 64 -9.17 13.62 4.72
CA GLY A 64 -8.57 13.79 3.40
C GLY A 64 -7.09 13.49 3.33
N PHE A 65 -6.42 13.38 4.47
CA PHE A 65 -4.95 13.28 4.48
C PHE A 65 -4.50 12.24 5.49
N ALA A 66 -3.36 11.62 5.17
CA ALA A 66 -2.71 10.69 6.09
C ALA A 66 -1.22 10.94 6.05
N ARG A 67 -0.55 10.74 7.18
CA ARG A 67 0.89 10.88 7.26
C ARG A 67 1.48 9.54 7.68
N HIS A 68 2.45 9.07 6.91
CA HIS A 68 3.13 7.82 7.19
C HIS A 68 4.01 7.97 8.43
N VAL A 69 3.88 7.03 9.37
CA VAL A 69 4.69 7.03 10.58
C VAL A 69 5.84 6.02 10.43
N ARG A 70 5.50 4.77 10.11
CA ARG A 70 6.50 3.73 9.90
C ARG A 70 5.88 2.55 9.17
N THR A 71 6.72 1.76 8.50
CA THR A 71 6.31 0.48 7.92
C THR A 71 7.41 -0.52 8.15
N ASN A 72 7.06 -1.67 8.68
CA ASN A 72 7.96 -2.81 8.78
C ASN A 72 7.49 -3.86 7.80
N VAL A 73 8.42 -4.42 7.03
CA VAL A 73 8.10 -5.44 6.03
C VAL A 73 8.91 -6.69 6.31
N ASP A 74 8.27 -7.81 6.16
CA ASP A 74 8.85 -9.11 6.44
C ASP A 74 8.53 -10.05 5.29
N LEU A 75 9.49 -10.88 4.90
CA LEU A 75 9.30 -11.88 3.85
C LEU A 75 9.69 -13.23 4.40
N LYS A 76 8.76 -14.18 4.33
CA LYS A 76 9.02 -15.51 4.81
C LYS A 76 8.31 -16.52 3.93
N GLY A 77 9.06 -17.40 3.29
CA GLY A 77 8.48 -18.44 2.45
C GLY A 77 7.64 -17.90 1.32
N GLY A 78 8.04 -16.80 0.72
CA GLY A 78 7.30 -16.17 -0.36
C GLY A 78 6.14 -15.29 0.08
N LEU A 79 5.82 -15.29 1.37
CA LEU A 79 4.75 -14.47 1.91
C LEU A 79 5.32 -13.16 2.44
N TRP A 80 4.85 -12.07 1.86
CA TRP A 80 5.22 -10.73 2.29
C TRP A 80 4.20 -10.22 3.28
N ARG A 81 4.67 -9.66 4.38
CA ARG A 81 3.80 -9.05 5.39
C ARG A 81 4.26 -7.62 5.63
N GLY A 82 3.31 -6.71 5.64
CA GLY A 82 3.59 -5.31 5.95
C GLY A 82 2.83 -4.90 7.19
N ASP A 83 3.48 -4.10 8.02
CA ASP A 83 2.92 -3.57 9.26
C ASP A 83 3.16 -2.07 9.20
N ALA A 84 2.16 -1.32 8.78
CA ALA A 84 2.29 0.11 8.53
C ALA A 84 1.44 0.90 9.51
N VAL A 85 1.97 2.03 9.95
CA VAL A 85 1.23 2.92 10.85
C VAL A 85 1.16 4.29 10.19
N TYR A 86 -0.03 4.85 10.20
CA TYR A 86 -0.33 6.17 9.66
C TYR A 86 -1.11 6.98 10.67
N THR A 87 -0.98 8.29 10.60
CA THR A 87 -1.88 9.23 11.30
C THR A 87 -2.80 9.84 10.27
N ILE A 88 -4.12 9.76 10.49
CA ILE A 88 -5.08 10.34 9.55
C ILE A 88 -5.51 11.73 10.03
N SER A 89 -5.88 12.59 9.10
CA SER A 89 -6.18 13.99 9.42
C SER A 89 -7.19 14.57 8.44
N PRO A 90 -8.12 15.43 8.91
CA PRO A 90 -9.05 16.12 8.01
C PRO A 90 -8.38 17.26 7.25
N ALA A 91 -7.23 17.75 7.72
CA ALA A 91 -6.52 18.85 7.09
C ALA A 91 -5.09 18.42 6.81
N LEU A 92 -4.42 19.13 5.91
CA LEU A 92 -3.05 18.79 5.52
C LEU A 92 -2.14 18.90 6.74
N PRO A 93 -1.56 17.78 7.21
CA PRO A 93 -0.69 17.81 8.37
C PRO A 93 0.66 18.40 8.02
N ARG A 94 1.36 18.87 9.04
CA ARG A 94 2.71 19.35 8.86
C ARG A 94 3.66 18.17 8.77
N GLY A 95 4.77 18.36 8.07
CA GLY A 95 5.84 17.39 8.02
C GLY A 95 5.88 16.67 6.69
N PHE A 96 6.71 15.63 6.65
CA PHE A 96 6.96 14.87 5.44
C PHE A 96 6.07 13.64 5.37
N GLN A 97 6.04 13.01 4.20
CA GLN A 97 5.39 11.72 3.99
C GLN A 97 3.87 11.80 4.17
N THR A 98 3.30 12.93 3.84
CA THR A 98 1.86 13.12 3.84
C THR A 98 1.31 12.70 2.48
N ILE A 99 0.20 11.97 2.50
CA ILE A 99 -0.48 11.58 1.27
C ILE A 99 -1.85 12.27 1.23
N ASP A 100 -2.25 12.62 0.00
CA ASP A 100 -3.60 13.06 -0.29
C ASP A 100 -4.41 11.79 -0.56
N ALA A 101 -5.35 11.49 0.32
CA ALA A 101 -6.03 10.21 0.28
C ALA A 101 -6.83 10.02 -1.02
N GLU A 102 -7.43 11.07 -1.56
CA GLU A 102 -8.18 10.95 -2.80
C GLU A 102 -7.28 10.63 -3.99
N VAL A 103 -6.14 11.31 -4.05
CA VAL A 103 -5.20 11.10 -5.14
C VAL A 103 -4.63 9.67 -5.09
N VAL A 104 -4.23 9.24 -3.90
CA VAL A 104 -3.65 7.91 -3.73
C VAL A 104 -4.69 6.83 -4.00
N ALA A 105 -5.91 7.00 -3.49
CA ALA A 105 -6.96 5.99 -3.70
C ALA A 105 -7.29 5.86 -5.18
N ALA A 106 -7.32 6.96 -5.93
CA ALA A 106 -7.58 6.91 -7.36
C ALA A 106 -6.48 6.14 -8.09
N ALA A 107 -5.22 6.39 -7.74
CA ALA A 107 -4.10 5.68 -8.35
C ALA A 107 -4.15 4.19 -8.01
N CYS A 108 -4.53 3.85 -6.78
CA CYS A 108 -4.66 2.45 -6.38
C CYS A 108 -5.72 1.73 -7.19
N GLU A 109 -6.84 2.40 -7.41
CA GLU A 109 -7.92 1.83 -8.21
C GLU A 109 -7.46 1.58 -9.64
N GLU A 110 -6.76 2.56 -10.22
CA GLU A 110 -6.21 2.43 -11.57
C GLU A 110 -5.26 1.25 -11.68
N ASN A 111 -4.50 0.99 -10.64
CA ASN A 111 -3.48 -0.06 -10.64
C ASN A 111 -4.01 -1.40 -10.15
N GLY A 112 -5.30 -1.49 -9.89
CA GLY A 112 -5.91 -2.75 -9.47
C GLY A 112 -5.49 -3.22 -8.09
N ILE A 113 -5.07 -2.31 -7.23
CA ILE A 113 -4.66 -2.67 -5.87
C ILE A 113 -5.89 -2.61 -4.97
N PRO A 114 -6.23 -3.70 -4.29
CA PRO A 114 -7.43 -3.70 -3.45
C PRO A 114 -7.27 -2.79 -2.24
N MET A 115 -8.39 -2.26 -1.81
CA MET A 115 -8.46 -1.39 -0.65
C MET A 115 -9.53 -1.94 0.29
N VAL A 116 -9.64 -1.39 1.46
CA VAL A 116 -10.61 -1.90 2.44
C VAL A 116 -12.05 -1.76 1.95
#